data_5bb08f96732f4c8f5246cb9165a7e06b
#
_entry.id   5bb08f96732f4c8f5246cb9165a7e06b
#
_cell.length_a   1.000
_cell.length_b   1.000
_cell.length_c   1.000
_cell.angle_alpha   90.00
_cell.angle_beta   90.00
_cell.angle_gamma   90.00
#
_symmetry.space_group_name_H-M   'P 1'
#
loop_
_entity.id
_entity.type
_entity.pdbx_description
1 polymer ?
#
loop_
_entity_poly.entity_id
_entity_poly.type
_entity_poly.pdbx_seq_one_letter_code
_entity_poly.pdbx_strand_id
1 'polypeptide(L)'
;MDNIGASSTWRWYGYDHSMLIMDGVKVQSVSGGGHFGGGLFINSKDHARFGLLFLRDGMWKDKRLISNKWIELMTEPSENNEAYGYMWWLNKGYRKWEGLAENIFYGAGFGGNYVVIVPDHQLVIVARWIDSSKIGDLVKRVVDAHK
;
A
#
# COMPACT_ATOMS: atom_id res chain seq x y z
N MET A 1 -7.50 0.72 11.50
CA MET A 1 -8.02 1.87 10.71
C MET A 1 -8.53 2.99 11.62
N ASP A 2 -9.17 2.68 12.72
CA ASP A 2 -9.74 3.68 13.66
C ASP A 2 -8.67 4.61 14.24
N ASN A 3 -7.52 4.08 14.60
CA ASN A 3 -6.39 4.85 15.13
C ASN A 3 -5.85 5.94 14.19
N ILE A 4 -6.09 5.81 12.88
CA ILE A 4 -5.71 6.80 11.87
C ILE A 4 -6.89 7.69 11.45
N GLY A 5 -8.01 7.61 12.15
CA GLY A 5 -9.20 8.40 11.90
C GLY A 5 -9.89 8.07 10.56
N ALA A 6 -9.81 6.82 10.13
CA ALA A 6 -10.56 6.36 8.98
C ALA A 6 -12.07 6.40 9.26
N SER A 7 -12.86 6.62 8.21
CA SER A 7 -14.32 6.57 8.30
C SER A 7 -14.80 5.15 8.62
N SER A 8 -16.06 5.02 9.01
CA SER A 8 -16.68 3.72 9.27
C SER A 8 -17.03 2.93 7.98
N THR A 9 -16.67 3.44 6.81
CA THR A 9 -17.03 2.82 5.53
C THR A 9 -16.04 1.78 5.04
N TRP A 10 -14.83 1.72 5.62
CA TRP A 10 -13.84 0.72 5.25
C TRP A 10 -14.24 -0.66 5.77
N ARG A 11 -13.94 -1.72 5.04
CA ARG A 11 -14.17 -3.11 5.45
C ARG A 11 -13.36 -4.09 4.60
N TRP A 12 -13.08 -5.25 5.18
CA TRP A 12 -12.56 -6.38 4.45
C TRP A 12 -13.71 -7.23 3.92
N TYR A 13 -13.58 -7.65 2.67
CA TYR A 13 -14.41 -8.68 2.07
C TYR A 13 -13.56 -9.89 1.71
N GLY A 14 -14.08 -11.07 2.04
CA GLY A 14 -13.63 -12.35 1.53
C GLY A 14 -14.80 -13.08 0.88
N TYR A 15 -14.55 -14.18 0.23
CA TYR A 15 -15.61 -15.07 -0.23
C TYR A 15 -16.27 -15.78 0.95
N ASP A 16 -17.58 -16.00 0.91
CA ASP A 16 -18.34 -16.67 1.98
C ASP A 16 -17.82 -18.08 2.31
N HIS A 17 -17.24 -18.76 1.32
CA HIS A 17 -16.68 -20.11 1.46
C HIS A 17 -15.14 -20.14 1.65
N SER A 18 -14.46 -19.00 1.63
CA SER A 18 -13.01 -18.92 1.83
C SER A 18 -12.63 -18.93 3.30
N MET A 19 -12.94 -20.02 3.98
CA MET A 19 -12.65 -20.18 5.40
C MET A 19 -11.36 -21.01 5.60
N LEU A 20 -10.54 -20.59 6.55
CA LEU A 20 -9.35 -21.33 6.99
C LEU A 20 -9.29 -21.37 8.52
N ILE A 21 -8.49 -22.26 9.05
CA ILE A 21 -8.28 -22.39 10.51
C ILE A 21 -6.91 -21.81 10.82
N MET A 22 -6.89 -20.78 11.67
CA MET A 22 -5.67 -20.19 12.23
C MET A 22 -5.70 -20.37 13.74
N ASP A 23 -4.71 -21.04 14.29
CA ASP A 23 -4.60 -21.32 15.73
C ASP A 23 -5.88 -21.92 16.33
N GLY A 24 -6.53 -22.83 15.60
CA GLY A 24 -7.77 -23.46 16.00
C GLY A 24 -9.04 -22.62 15.81
N VAL A 25 -8.93 -21.38 15.36
CA VAL A 25 -10.06 -20.49 15.10
C VAL A 25 -10.37 -20.47 13.60
N LYS A 26 -11.65 -20.67 13.27
CA LYS A 26 -12.13 -20.55 11.90
C LYS A 26 -12.27 -19.06 11.55
N VAL A 27 -11.46 -18.62 10.58
CA VAL A 27 -11.45 -17.23 10.10
C VAL A 27 -11.71 -17.18 8.60
N GLN A 28 -12.29 -16.06 8.13
CA GLN A 28 -12.48 -15.86 6.71
C GLN A 28 -11.17 -15.37 6.07
N SER A 29 -10.72 -16.06 5.02
CA SER A 29 -9.59 -15.60 4.23
C SER A 29 -9.98 -14.37 3.40
N VAL A 30 -9.22 -13.30 3.55
CA VAL A 30 -9.30 -12.13 2.67
C VAL A 30 -8.36 -12.31 1.49
N SER A 31 -8.59 -11.63 0.37
CA SER A 31 -7.80 -11.80 -0.84
C SER A 31 -6.34 -11.40 -0.62
N GLY A 32 -5.46 -12.07 -1.31
CA GLY A 32 -4.00 -11.85 -1.24
C GLY A 32 -3.20 -13.13 -1.32
N GLY A 33 -3.77 -14.28 -1.16
CA GLY A 33 -3.08 -15.58 -1.16
C GLY A 33 -3.69 -16.61 -2.11
N GLY A 34 -4.08 -16.21 -3.32
CA GLY A 34 -4.67 -17.13 -4.30
C GLY A 34 -6.20 -17.08 -4.39
N HIS A 35 -6.84 -16.20 -3.65
CA HIS A 35 -8.26 -15.95 -3.76
C HIS A 35 -8.52 -14.62 -4.48
N PHE A 36 -9.31 -14.66 -5.56
CA PHE A 36 -9.76 -13.47 -6.28
C PHE A 36 -11.10 -12.98 -5.71
N GLY A 37 -11.34 -11.66 -5.79
CA GLY A 37 -12.64 -11.06 -5.50
C GLY A 37 -12.91 -10.68 -4.06
N GLY A 38 -11.93 -10.76 -3.18
CA GLY A 38 -11.96 -10.17 -1.85
C GLY A 38 -11.02 -8.98 -1.75
N GLY A 39 -10.90 -8.40 -0.56
CA GLY A 39 -9.91 -7.37 -0.26
C GLY A 39 -10.45 -6.23 0.56
N LEU A 40 -9.65 -5.17 0.63
CA LEU A 40 -9.98 -3.96 1.39
C LEU A 40 -10.85 -3.02 0.55
N PHE A 41 -12.09 -2.82 0.99
CA PHE A 41 -12.95 -1.76 0.51
C PHE A 41 -12.69 -0.51 1.34
N ILE A 42 -12.23 0.54 0.68
CA ILE A 42 -11.80 1.77 1.35
C ILE A 42 -12.00 2.96 0.40
N ASN A 43 -12.45 4.10 0.92
CA ASN A 43 -12.49 5.32 0.13
C ASN A 43 -11.09 5.93 -0.03
N SER A 44 -10.92 6.83 -1.01
CA SER A 44 -9.61 7.39 -1.34
C SER A 44 -8.99 8.22 -0.21
N LYS A 45 -9.80 8.91 0.60
CA LYS A 45 -9.29 9.70 1.73
C LYS A 45 -8.71 8.81 2.83
N ASP A 46 -9.39 7.73 3.16
CA ASP A 46 -8.92 6.78 4.17
C ASP A 46 -7.71 5.98 3.66
N HIS A 47 -7.67 5.68 2.36
CA HIS A 47 -6.50 5.08 1.74
C HIS A 47 -5.28 6.03 1.76
N ALA A 48 -5.50 7.33 1.58
CA ALA A 48 -4.45 8.33 1.73
C ALA A 48 -3.98 8.44 3.20
N ARG A 49 -4.89 8.35 4.19
CA ARG A 49 -4.49 8.28 5.62
C ARG A 49 -3.64 7.06 5.91
N PHE A 50 -4.01 5.92 5.35
CA PHE A 50 -3.20 4.71 5.44
C PHE A 50 -1.79 4.94 4.86
N GLY A 51 -1.69 5.48 3.65
CA GLY A 51 -0.40 5.82 3.04
C GLY A 51 0.40 6.85 3.88
N LEU A 52 -0.27 7.84 4.46
CA LEU A 52 0.36 8.86 5.33
C LEU A 52 0.99 8.24 6.59
N LEU A 53 0.38 7.20 7.15
CA LEU A 53 0.97 6.46 8.27
C LEU A 53 2.35 5.89 7.89
N PHE A 54 2.48 5.31 6.69
CA PHE A 54 3.74 4.77 6.20
C PHE A 54 4.74 5.86 5.81
N LEU A 55 4.28 6.95 5.20
CA LEU A 55 5.12 8.12 4.91
C LEU A 55 5.74 8.73 6.18
N ARG A 56 5.06 8.59 7.32
CA ARG A 56 5.50 9.05 8.63
C ARG A 56 6.14 7.95 9.48
N ASP A 57 6.76 6.98 8.86
CA ASP A 57 7.47 5.88 9.52
C ASP A 57 6.65 5.20 10.62
N GLY A 58 5.37 5.00 10.37
CA GLY A 58 4.45 4.36 11.32
C GLY A 58 3.95 5.25 12.45
N MET A 59 4.21 6.56 12.39
CA MET A 59 3.70 7.55 13.34
C MET A 59 2.35 8.11 12.88
N TRP A 60 1.42 8.20 13.80
CA TRP A 60 0.15 8.92 13.62
C TRP A 60 -0.05 9.89 14.77
N LYS A 61 0.03 11.20 14.47
CA LYS A 61 0.16 12.23 15.48
C LYS A 61 1.35 11.88 16.42
N ASP A 62 1.11 11.79 17.72
CA ASP A 62 2.13 11.50 18.73
C ASP A 62 2.26 10.01 19.09
N LYS A 63 1.54 9.14 18.36
CA LYS A 63 1.52 7.70 18.64
C LYS A 63 2.22 6.91 17.55
N ARG A 64 3.11 6.01 17.95
CA ARG A 64 3.66 5.00 17.07
C ARG A 64 2.68 3.83 16.94
N LEU A 65 2.17 3.62 15.74
CA LEU A 65 1.26 2.51 15.42
C LEU A 65 1.99 1.35 14.75
N ILE A 66 3.07 1.63 14.02
CA ILE A 66 3.93 0.63 13.36
C ILE A 66 5.38 0.92 13.78
N SER A 67 6.14 -0.11 14.10
CA SER A 67 7.54 0.07 14.51
C SER A 67 8.43 0.50 13.33
N ASN A 68 9.48 1.29 13.58
CA ASN A 68 10.48 1.64 12.57
C ASN A 68 11.08 0.40 11.93
N LYS A 69 11.45 -0.58 12.77
CA LYS A 69 12.00 -1.85 12.30
C LYS A 69 11.09 -2.55 11.28
N TRP A 70 9.77 -2.47 11.47
CA TRP A 70 8.83 -3.04 10.50
C TRP A 70 8.79 -2.23 9.20
N ILE A 71 8.82 -0.88 9.29
CA ILE A 71 8.86 -0.01 8.10
C ILE A 71 10.14 -0.27 7.29
N GLU A 72 11.29 -0.34 7.95
CA GLU A 72 12.56 -0.69 7.32
C GLU A 72 12.47 -2.06 6.63
N LEU A 73 12.01 -3.08 7.34
CA LEU A 73 11.93 -4.43 6.82
C LEU A 73 10.99 -4.55 5.61
N MET A 74 9.84 -3.86 5.63
CA MET A 74 8.86 -3.95 4.53
C MET A 74 9.30 -3.23 3.25
N THR A 75 10.25 -2.30 3.36
CA THR A 75 10.86 -1.59 2.22
C THR A 75 12.17 -2.22 1.73
N GLU A 76 12.60 -3.32 2.34
CA GLU A 76 13.68 -4.12 1.82
C GLU A 76 13.18 -5.17 0.82
N PRO A 77 13.92 -5.42 -0.27
CA PRO A 77 13.60 -6.48 -1.22
C PRO A 77 13.52 -7.85 -0.56
N SER A 78 12.53 -8.64 -0.97
CA SER A 78 12.49 -10.04 -0.57
C SER A 78 13.52 -10.88 -1.34
N GLU A 79 13.93 -12.00 -0.76
CA GLU A 79 14.88 -12.93 -1.41
C GLU A 79 14.40 -13.45 -2.77
N ASN A 80 13.08 -13.56 -2.95
CA ASN A 80 12.49 -14.11 -4.16
C ASN A 80 12.08 -13.05 -5.19
N ASN A 81 12.01 -11.78 -4.80
CA ASN A 81 11.61 -10.69 -5.69
C ASN A 81 12.18 -9.35 -5.22
N GLU A 82 13.18 -8.87 -5.91
CA GLU A 82 13.84 -7.60 -5.58
C GLU A 82 12.95 -6.35 -5.76
N ALA A 83 11.82 -6.48 -6.47
CA ALA A 83 10.84 -5.39 -6.63
C ALA A 83 9.72 -5.45 -5.59
N TYR A 84 9.82 -6.35 -4.58
CA TYR A 84 8.73 -6.58 -3.63
C TYR A 84 9.27 -6.84 -2.22
N GLY A 85 8.78 -6.06 -1.26
CA GLY A 85 9.01 -6.29 0.17
C GLY A 85 7.83 -7.01 0.81
N TYR A 86 7.52 -6.72 2.08
CA TYR A 86 6.37 -7.31 2.76
C TYR A 86 5.08 -6.56 2.37
N MET A 87 4.36 -7.08 1.38
CA MET A 87 3.10 -6.54 0.84
C MET A 87 3.22 -5.19 0.11
N TRP A 88 4.44 -4.71 -0.14
CA TRP A 88 4.71 -3.49 -0.86
C TRP A 88 5.56 -3.73 -2.10
N TRP A 89 5.20 -3.11 -3.20
CA TRP A 89 6.04 -2.99 -4.38
C TRP A 89 7.07 -1.89 -4.17
N LEU A 90 8.28 -2.11 -4.66
CA LEU A 90 9.42 -1.22 -4.47
C LEU A 90 9.91 -0.68 -5.81
N ASN A 91 10.33 0.61 -5.85
CA ASN A 91 11.04 1.17 -7.00
C ASN A 91 12.56 1.02 -6.88
N LYS A 92 13.05 0.22 -5.95
CA LYS A 92 14.47 0.00 -5.68
C LYS A 92 15.19 -0.48 -6.95
N GLY A 93 16.33 0.16 -7.29
CA GLY A 93 17.02 -0.06 -8.56
C GLY A 93 16.24 0.41 -9.79
N TYR A 94 15.30 1.36 -9.62
CA TYR A 94 14.45 1.93 -10.69
C TYR A 94 13.61 0.89 -11.45
N ARG A 95 13.36 -0.26 -10.83
CA ARG A 95 12.76 -1.43 -11.48
C ARG A 95 11.35 -1.21 -12.01
N LYS A 96 10.62 -0.25 -11.45
CA LYS A 96 9.26 0.04 -11.91
C LYS A 96 9.17 1.33 -12.70
N TRP A 97 9.80 2.39 -12.20
CA TRP A 97 9.70 3.73 -12.78
C TRP A 97 11.08 4.37 -12.84
N GLU A 98 11.69 4.28 -14.01
CA GLU A 98 12.96 4.96 -14.30
C GLU A 98 12.77 6.48 -14.19
N GLY A 99 13.76 7.16 -13.61
CA GLY A 99 13.74 8.62 -13.40
C GLY A 99 12.89 9.11 -12.23
N LEU A 100 12.32 8.20 -11.43
CA LEU A 100 11.73 8.49 -10.11
C LEU A 100 12.62 7.95 -9.00
N ALA A 101 12.48 8.49 -7.78
CA ALA A 101 13.31 8.10 -6.64
C ALA A 101 13.21 6.60 -6.31
N GLU A 102 14.32 5.98 -5.95
CA GLU A 102 14.39 4.55 -5.60
C GLU A 102 13.63 4.18 -4.35
N ASN A 103 13.49 5.13 -3.41
CA ASN A 103 12.81 4.91 -2.15
C ASN A 103 11.27 4.99 -2.23
N ILE A 104 10.73 5.12 -3.44
CA ILE A 104 9.29 5.03 -3.67
C ILE A 104 8.84 3.58 -3.45
N PHE A 105 7.78 3.42 -2.69
CA PHE A 105 7.09 2.15 -2.53
C PHE A 105 5.58 2.32 -2.66
N TYR A 106 4.87 1.25 -3.05
CA TYR A 106 3.47 1.37 -3.38
C TYR A 106 2.69 0.08 -3.19
N GLY A 107 1.43 0.22 -2.83
CA GLY A 107 0.43 -0.84 -2.93
C GLY A 107 -0.26 -0.78 -4.29
N ALA A 108 -0.43 -1.95 -4.93
CA ALA A 108 -1.16 -2.09 -6.18
C ALA A 108 -2.26 -3.14 -6.03
N GLY A 109 -3.48 -2.74 -6.29
CA GLY A 109 -4.66 -3.61 -6.23
C GLY A 109 -5.31 -3.81 -7.60
N PHE A 110 -6.10 -4.88 -7.69
CA PHE A 110 -6.83 -5.22 -8.90
C PHE A 110 -7.66 -4.03 -9.42
N GLY A 111 -7.72 -3.88 -10.74
CA GLY A 111 -8.46 -2.79 -11.40
C GLY A 111 -7.75 -1.44 -11.38
N GLY A 112 -6.44 -1.40 -11.11
CA GLY A 112 -5.67 -0.14 -11.15
C GLY A 112 -5.88 0.74 -9.91
N ASN A 113 -5.96 0.12 -8.73
CA ASN A 113 -6.04 0.82 -7.46
C ASN A 113 -4.66 0.92 -6.82
N TYR A 114 -4.17 2.13 -6.60
CA TYR A 114 -2.82 2.38 -6.10
C TYR A 114 -2.83 3.30 -4.88
N VAL A 115 -1.91 3.04 -3.96
CA VAL A 115 -1.40 4.00 -2.98
C VAL A 115 0.11 4.05 -3.14
N VAL A 116 0.63 5.20 -3.52
CA VAL A 116 2.07 5.41 -3.76
C VAL A 116 2.61 6.35 -2.71
N ILE A 117 3.69 5.95 -2.08
CA ILE A 117 4.42 6.74 -1.08
C ILE A 117 5.70 7.26 -1.73
N VAL A 118 5.88 8.57 -1.71
CA VAL A 118 7.03 9.27 -2.30
C VAL A 118 7.75 10.04 -1.18
N PRO A 119 8.67 9.40 -0.43
CA PRO A 119 9.26 9.97 0.77
C PRO A 119 9.99 11.29 0.54
N ASP A 120 10.81 11.40 -0.51
CA ASP A 120 11.61 12.59 -0.82
C ASP A 120 10.78 13.84 -1.05
N HIS A 121 9.54 13.68 -1.47
CA HIS A 121 8.61 14.77 -1.72
C HIS A 121 7.50 14.87 -0.66
N GLN A 122 7.54 14.05 0.39
CA GLN A 122 6.49 14.01 1.42
C GLN A 122 5.08 13.84 0.84
N LEU A 123 4.95 13.01 -0.20
CA LEU A 123 3.69 12.80 -0.92
C LEU A 123 3.11 11.41 -0.71
N VAL A 124 1.79 11.37 -0.64
CA VAL A 124 0.98 10.16 -0.79
C VAL A 124 0.04 10.36 -1.97
N ILE A 125 0.14 9.50 -2.96
CA ILE A 125 -0.70 9.54 -4.16
C ILE A 125 -1.65 8.34 -4.13
N VAL A 126 -2.96 8.60 -4.19
CA VAL A 126 -3.99 7.55 -4.33
C VAL A 126 -4.63 7.66 -5.70
N ALA A 127 -4.48 6.62 -6.50
CA ALA A 127 -5.14 6.51 -7.80
C ALA A 127 -6.14 5.37 -7.79
N ARG A 128 -7.26 5.54 -8.49
CA ARG A 128 -8.34 4.58 -8.61
C ARG A 128 -8.68 4.34 -10.08
N TRP A 129 -8.80 3.06 -10.43
CA TRP A 129 -9.23 2.64 -11.77
C TRP A 129 -8.35 3.21 -12.89
N ILE A 130 -7.06 3.44 -12.59
CA ILE A 130 -6.08 3.89 -13.57
C ILE A 130 -5.54 2.70 -14.35
N ASP A 131 -5.29 2.89 -15.63
CA ASP A 131 -4.50 1.95 -16.41
C ASP A 131 -3.10 1.79 -15.80
N SER A 132 -2.71 0.55 -15.51
CA SER A 132 -1.42 0.23 -14.90
C SER A 132 -0.20 0.68 -15.72
N SER A 133 -0.36 0.89 -17.02
CA SER A 133 0.67 1.47 -17.89
C SER A 133 0.86 2.97 -17.68
N LYS A 134 -0.12 3.67 -17.06
CA LYS A 134 -0.16 5.13 -16.90
C LYS A 134 0.18 5.60 -15.48
N ILE A 135 0.27 4.70 -14.53
CA ILE A 135 0.53 5.11 -13.13
C ILE A 135 1.90 5.80 -12.97
N GLY A 136 2.93 5.35 -13.67
CA GLY A 136 4.26 5.98 -13.63
C GLY A 136 4.22 7.42 -14.15
N ASP A 137 3.52 7.67 -15.25
CA ASP A 137 3.34 9.02 -15.80
C ASP A 137 2.60 9.94 -14.83
N LEU A 138 1.56 9.40 -14.15
CA LEU A 138 0.83 10.15 -13.14
C LEU A 138 1.75 10.53 -11.97
N VAL A 139 2.49 9.57 -11.42
CA VAL A 139 3.41 9.80 -10.30
C VAL A 139 4.46 10.85 -10.69
N LYS A 140 5.05 10.72 -11.88
CA LYS A 140 6.04 11.69 -12.39
C LYS A 140 5.45 13.10 -12.48
N ARG A 141 4.27 13.26 -13.05
CA ARG A 141 3.60 14.58 -13.17
C ARG A 141 3.29 15.20 -11.81
N VAL A 142 2.85 14.39 -10.84
CA VAL A 142 2.59 14.88 -9.48
C VAL A 142 3.88 15.32 -8.80
N VAL A 143 4.96 14.54 -8.91
CA VAL A 143 6.28 14.90 -8.39
C VAL A 143 6.81 16.18 -9.03
N ASP A 144 6.72 16.29 -10.36
CA ASP A 144 7.18 17.47 -11.09
C ASP A 144 6.36 18.75 -10.74
N ALA A 145 5.07 18.60 -10.48
CA ALA A 145 4.21 19.70 -10.07
C ALA A 145 4.41 20.13 -8.60
N HIS A 146 5.08 19.31 -7.79
CA HIS A 146 5.34 19.57 -6.37
C HIS A 146 6.72 20.21 -6.12
N LYS A 147 7.54 20.35 -7.13
CA LYS A 147 8.81 21.08 -7.09
C LYS A 147 8.55 22.59 -7.06
#